data_7a354afad58f7d663b908e8bcf0234a6
#
_entry.id   7a354afad58f7d663b908e8bcf0234a6
#
_cell.length_a   1.000
_cell.length_b   1.000
_cell.length_c   1.000
_cell.angle_alpha   90.00
_cell.angle_beta   90.00
_cell.angle_gamma   90.00
#
_symmetry.space_group_name_H-M   'P 1'
#
loop_
_entity.id
_entity.type
_entity.pdbx_description
1 polymer ?
#
loop_
_entity_poly.entity_id
_entity_poly.type
_entity_poly.pdbx_seq_one_letter_code
_entity_poly.pdbx_strand_id
1 'polypeptide(L)'
;MRRAGLLAAIALASATIVFAAQQSGESTPPPLTNRLLTNGQIGPAAVWKATPEILKRVYAVCDKGKGPNYDDCFMAHMSNGGASPEAVHITRLMYKTLGEVAIVTDFEEAGPVGMARVEFPLRATDNAGFLLVNGIPKVLDVDNLDHVNRGAMDVTPQFQAVKQRYPAANVWPSDRSGSVWPEVKPLPDGGTRIVIGYPILDGCQTCAHVGLALFGWDFDANGKFVKTTYIPIPPPPKKLRQGEVPPTPTGPAPPSAPGSYL
;
A
#
# COMPACT_ATOMS: atom_id res chain seq x y z
N MET A 1 87.42 -31.06 10.82
CA MET A 1 86.42 -30.70 9.77
C MET A 1 85.05 -31.01 10.30
N ARG A 2 84.33 -30.01 10.78
CA ARG A 2 82.96 -30.14 11.37
C ARG A 2 81.96 -29.61 10.38
N ARG A 3 81.04 -30.47 9.98
CA ARG A 3 79.86 -30.10 9.10
C ARG A 3 78.73 -29.75 10.05
N ALA A 4 78.27 -28.51 9.96
CA ALA A 4 77.05 -28.06 10.62
C ALA A 4 75.87 -28.34 9.70
N GLY A 5 74.92 -29.08 10.25
CA GLY A 5 73.63 -29.34 9.55
C GLY A 5 72.61 -28.25 9.86
N LEU A 6 72.06 -27.67 8.84
CA LEU A 6 71.01 -26.63 8.93
C LEU A 6 69.66 -27.34 8.87
N LEU A 7 68.89 -27.31 9.97
CA LEU A 7 67.50 -27.76 10.02
C LEU A 7 66.58 -26.59 9.63
N ALA A 8 65.92 -26.71 8.48
CA ALA A 8 64.89 -25.81 8.04
C ALA A 8 63.53 -26.21 8.64
N ALA A 9 62.99 -25.39 9.53
CA ALA A 9 61.66 -25.55 10.06
C ALA A 9 60.66 -24.96 9.06
N ILE A 10 59.82 -25.81 8.49
CA ILE A 10 58.67 -25.39 7.62
C ILE A 10 57.50 -25.07 8.57
N ALA A 11 57.17 -23.80 8.70
CA ALA A 11 55.95 -23.35 9.37
C ALA A 11 54.76 -23.44 8.39
N LEU A 12 53.83 -24.38 8.63
CA LEU A 12 52.55 -24.42 7.96
C LEU A 12 51.66 -23.34 8.55
N ALA A 13 51.42 -22.29 7.78
CA ALA A 13 50.40 -21.30 8.10
C ALA A 13 49.04 -21.82 7.66
N SER A 14 48.20 -22.24 8.61
CA SER A 14 46.81 -22.60 8.39
C SER A 14 45.98 -21.33 8.18
N ALA A 15 45.66 -21.00 6.94
CA ALA A 15 44.75 -19.92 6.62
C ALA A 15 43.33 -20.38 6.94
N THR A 16 42.77 -19.92 8.05
CA THR A 16 41.35 -20.04 8.39
C THR A 16 40.57 -19.06 7.53
N ILE A 17 39.91 -19.55 6.51
CA ILE A 17 38.96 -18.78 5.69
C ILE A 17 37.71 -18.59 6.56
N VAL A 18 37.57 -17.43 7.17
CA VAL A 18 36.34 -16.99 7.81
C VAL A 18 35.35 -16.61 6.69
N PHE A 19 34.40 -17.51 6.38
CA PHE A 19 33.24 -17.13 5.61
C PHE A 19 32.42 -16.12 6.43
N ALA A 20 32.59 -14.84 6.15
CA ALA A 20 31.63 -13.82 6.56
C ALA A 20 30.33 -14.12 5.82
N ALA A 21 29.36 -14.74 6.50
CA ALA A 21 27.98 -14.78 6.03
C ALA A 21 27.54 -13.32 5.89
N GLN A 22 27.45 -12.83 4.64
CA GLN A 22 26.71 -11.63 4.33
C GLN A 22 25.27 -11.91 4.71
N GLN A 23 24.88 -11.49 5.91
CA GLN A 23 23.50 -11.26 6.23
C GLN A 23 23.02 -10.22 5.23
N SER A 24 22.25 -10.69 4.23
CA SER A 24 21.39 -9.84 3.44
C SER A 24 20.50 -9.12 4.46
N GLY A 25 20.90 -7.91 4.80
CA GLY A 25 20.13 -7.04 5.67
C GLY A 25 18.78 -6.86 4.99
N GLU A 26 17.78 -7.53 5.54
CA GLU A 26 16.39 -7.21 5.33
C GLU A 26 16.26 -5.75 5.72
N SER A 27 16.25 -4.86 4.73
CA SER A 27 16.08 -3.43 4.95
C SER A 27 14.68 -3.25 5.51
N THR A 28 14.60 -3.22 6.84
CA THR A 28 13.39 -2.76 7.53
C THR A 28 13.11 -1.38 6.97
N PRO A 29 11.95 -1.16 6.32
CA PRO A 29 11.60 0.16 5.80
C PRO A 29 11.74 1.15 6.96
N PRO A 30 12.24 2.38 6.70
CA PRO A 30 12.42 3.37 7.75
C PRO A 30 11.10 3.53 8.48
N PRO A 31 11.08 3.55 9.83
CA PRO A 31 9.86 3.73 10.59
C PRO A 31 9.25 5.05 10.15
N LEU A 32 8.10 4.98 9.44
CA LEU A 32 7.26 6.14 9.18
C LEU A 32 7.07 6.82 10.53
N THR A 33 7.55 8.04 10.63
CA THR A 33 7.71 8.74 11.90
C THR A 33 6.35 8.91 12.58
N ASN A 34 6.01 8.00 13.47
CA ASN A 34 4.80 7.99 14.30
C ASN A 34 4.67 9.21 15.22
N ARG A 35 5.60 10.16 15.11
CA ARG A 35 5.72 11.25 16.09
C ARG A 35 4.73 12.38 15.94
N LEU A 36 4.03 12.51 14.84
CA LEU A 36 3.28 13.73 14.53
C LEU A 36 1.75 13.62 14.67
N LEU A 37 1.19 12.40 14.67
CA LEU A 37 -0.26 12.20 14.78
C LEU A 37 -0.66 11.78 16.22
N THR A 38 -0.08 12.37 17.23
CA THR A 38 -0.28 11.92 18.61
C THR A 38 -1.65 12.28 19.21
N ASN A 39 -2.42 13.19 18.63
CA ASN A 39 -3.64 13.71 19.26
C ASN A 39 -4.90 13.70 18.38
N GLY A 40 -4.86 13.26 17.11
CA GLY A 40 -6.04 13.23 16.25
C GLY A 40 -6.24 11.85 15.61
N GLN A 41 -7.42 11.27 15.77
CA GLN A 41 -7.89 10.22 14.89
C GLN A 41 -8.47 10.89 13.64
N ILE A 42 -8.11 10.35 12.46
CA ILE A 42 -8.70 10.77 11.20
C ILE A 42 -10.09 10.13 11.12
N GLY A 43 -11.09 10.92 10.88
CA GLY A 43 -12.47 10.47 10.82
C GLY A 43 -13.32 11.32 9.87
N PRO A 44 -14.64 11.14 9.86
CA PRO A 44 -15.54 11.86 8.96
C PRO A 44 -15.43 13.38 9.07
N ALA A 45 -15.07 13.93 10.25
CA ALA A 45 -14.88 15.37 10.45
C ALA A 45 -13.67 15.95 9.72
N ALA A 46 -12.70 15.08 9.32
CA ALA A 46 -11.54 15.47 8.53
C ALA A 46 -11.86 15.57 7.02
N VAL A 47 -13.02 15.08 6.60
CA VAL A 47 -13.40 15.06 5.18
C VAL A 47 -13.74 16.45 4.70
N TRP A 48 -13.09 16.86 3.62
CA TRP A 48 -13.40 18.10 2.93
C TRP A 48 -13.17 17.93 1.43
N LYS A 49 -14.14 18.39 0.62
CA LYS A 49 -14.06 18.35 -0.84
C LYS A 49 -13.85 19.77 -1.36
N ALA A 50 -12.62 20.03 -1.80
CA ALA A 50 -12.28 21.29 -2.42
C ALA A 50 -13.04 21.46 -3.74
N THR A 51 -13.60 22.65 -3.99
CA THR A 51 -14.10 22.96 -5.33
C THR A 51 -12.94 23.36 -6.26
N PRO A 52 -13.06 23.13 -7.58
CA PRO A 52 -12.04 23.56 -8.55
C PRO A 52 -11.69 25.04 -8.42
N GLU A 53 -12.68 25.91 -8.08
CA GLU A 53 -12.49 27.35 -7.90
C GLU A 53 -11.60 27.67 -6.69
N ILE A 54 -11.77 26.90 -5.58
CA ILE A 54 -10.92 27.06 -4.39
C ILE A 54 -9.49 26.64 -4.72
N LEU A 55 -9.31 25.48 -5.33
CA LEU A 55 -7.97 25.01 -5.73
C LEU A 55 -7.29 26.00 -6.70
N LYS A 56 -8.01 26.48 -7.72
CA LYS A 56 -7.49 27.48 -8.65
C LYS A 56 -7.04 28.76 -7.92
N ARG A 57 -7.79 29.21 -6.91
CA ARG A 57 -7.43 30.38 -6.10
C ARG A 57 -6.18 30.11 -5.26
N VAL A 58 -6.08 28.94 -4.63
CA VAL A 58 -4.89 28.53 -3.88
C VAL A 58 -3.66 28.54 -4.77
N TYR A 59 -3.74 27.98 -5.98
CA TYR A 59 -2.64 27.97 -6.94
C TYR A 59 -2.21 29.38 -7.41
N ALA A 60 -3.18 30.29 -7.49
CA ALA A 60 -2.89 31.65 -7.93
C ALA A 60 -2.22 32.51 -6.84
N VAL A 61 -2.54 32.26 -5.58
CA VAL A 61 -2.16 33.13 -4.45
C VAL A 61 -1.01 32.56 -3.63
N CYS A 62 -1.04 31.23 -3.36
CA CYS A 62 0.03 30.60 -2.61
C CYS A 62 1.17 30.28 -3.57
N ASP A 63 2.26 31.01 -3.49
CA ASP A 63 3.40 30.85 -4.41
C ASP A 63 3.97 29.42 -4.31
N LYS A 64 3.97 28.74 -5.45
CA LYS A 64 4.30 27.31 -5.56
C LYS A 64 5.69 27.01 -4.99
N GLY A 65 5.75 26.67 -3.70
CA GLY A 65 6.95 26.12 -3.07
C GLY A 65 8.11 27.10 -2.88
N LYS A 66 7.92 28.41 -3.06
CA LYS A 66 8.99 29.42 -2.93
C LYS A 66 9.01 30.14 -1.57
N GLY A 67 8.05 29.85 -0.69
CA GLY A 67 7.97 30.53 0.60
C GLY A 67 7.91 29.57 1.79
N PRO A 68 8.45 29.97 2.95
CA PRO A 68 8.41 29.14 4.17
C PRO A 68 6.99 28.92 4.71
N ASN A 69 5.96 29.54 4.13
CA ASN A 69 4.58 29.56 4.63
C ASN A 69 3.55 29.05 3.60
N TYR A 70 3.97 28.21 2.65
CA TYR A 70 3.05 27.68 1.63
C TYR A 70 1.89 26.88 2.26
N ASP A 71 2.20 26.04 3.24
CA ASP A 71 1.24 25.24 3.99
C ASP A 71 0.25 26.13 4.74
N ASP A 72 0.71 27.21 5.39
CA ASP A 72 -0.17 28.16 6.09
C ASP A 72 -1.11 28.89 5.13
N CYS A 73 -0.62 29.29 3.95
CA CYS A 73 -1.44 29.87 2.90
C CYS A 73 -2.53 28.89 2.45
N PHE A 74 -2.15 27.64 2.19
CA PHE A 74 -3.10 26.60 1.79
C PHE A 74 -4.17 26.38 2.85
N MET A 75 -3.77 26.23 4.13
CA MET A 75 -4.68 26.02 5.27
C MET A 75 -5.65 27.20 5.46
N ALA A 76 -5.18 28.43 5.27
CA ALA A 76 -6.05 29.62 5.32
C ALA A 76 -7.13 29.59 4.22
N HIS A 77 -6.76 29.18 3.01
CA HIS A 77 -7.71 29.02 1.90
C HIS A 77 -8.68 27.86 2.12
N MET A 78 -8.27 26.76 2.73
CA MET A 78 -9.17 25.69 3.17
C MET A 78 -10.24 26.24 4.14
N SER A 79 -9.81 26.94 5.18
CA SER A 79 -10.73 27.54 6.17
C SER A 79 -11.73 28.50 5.52
N ASN A 80 -11.25 29.38 4.65
CA ASN A 80 -12.09 30.32 3.89
C ASN A 80 -13.02 29.63 2.87
N GLY A 81 -12.64 28.42 2.45
CA GLY A 81 -13.41 27.56 1.55
C GLY A 81 -14.41 26.64 2.26
N GLY A 82 -14.61 26.83 3.57
CA GLY A 82 -15.60 26.07 4.34
C GLY A 82 -15.10 24.71 4.87
N ALA A 83 -13.78 24.47 4.86
CA ALA A 83 -13.23 23.30 5.55
C ALA A 83 -13.46 23.41 7.06
N SER A 84 -13.80 22.29 7.70
CA SER A 84 -13.89 22.23 9.17
C SER A 84 -12.51 22.48 9.81
N PRO A 85 -12.45 22.94 11.05
CA PRO A 85 -11.18 23.04 11.78
C PRO A 85 -10.43 21.72 11.84
N GLU A 86 -11.15 20.60 11.93
CA GLU A 86 -10.57 19.26 11.92
C GLU A 86 -9.94 18.93 10.56
N ALA A 87 -10.63 19.21 9.45
CA ALA A 87 -10.08 19.00 8.11
C ALA A 87 -8.78 19.79 7.90
N VAL A 88 -8.74 21.05 8.34
CA VAL A 88 -7.53 21.88 8.28
C VAL A 88 -6.42 21.30 9.15
N HIS A 89 -6.75 20.89 10.37
CA HIS A 89 -5.78 20.26 11.28
C HIS A 89 -5.18 18.99 10.70
N ILE A 90 -6.02 18.08 10.19
CA ILE A 90 -5.58 16.82 9.61
C ILE A 90 -4.75 17.04 8.32
N THR A 91 -5.16 17.96 7.45
CA THR A 91 -4.37 18.30 6.25
C THR A 91 -2.98 18.82 6.63
N ARG A 92 -2.88 19.64 7.69
CA ARG A 92 -1.58 20.09 8.22
C ARG A 92 -0.73 18.95 8.77
N LEU A 93 -1.35 18.00 9.49
CA LEU A 93 -0.65 16.80 9.96
C LEU A 93 -0.17 15.93 8.81
N MET A 94 -1.01 15.73 7.77
CA MET A 94 -0.63 15.00 6.55
C MET A 94 0.56 15.66 5.87
N TYR A 95 0.55 16.99 5.72
CA TYR A 95 1.68 17.72 5.15
C TYR A 95 2.98 17.45 5.93
N LYS A 96 2.93 17.49 7.25
CA LYS A 96 4.10 17.20 8.10
C LYS A 96 4.56 15.74 8.03
N THR A 97 3.64 14.81 7.77
CA THR A 97 3.93 13.36 7.75
C THR A 97 4.39 12.88 6.38
N LEU A 98 3.74 13.35 5.31
CA LEU A 98 3.98 12.91 3.93
C LEU A 98 4.93 13.84 3.17
N GLY A 99 5.19 15.05 3.68
CA GLY A 99 5.97 16.08 2.99
C GLY A 99 5.21 16.83 1.90
N GLU A 100 3.91 16.54 1.74
CA GLU A 100 3.05 17.16 0.73
C GLU A 100 1.63 17.34 1.25
N VAL A 101 0.88 18.27 0.65
CA VAL A 101 -0.51 18.54 1.00
C VAL A 101 -1.38 17.37 0.56
N ALA A 102 -2.06 16.74 1.51
CA ALA A 102 -3.05 15.71 1.27
C ALA A 102 -4.36 16.08 1.95
N ILE A 103 -5.43 16.19 1.17
CA ILE A 103 -6.79 16.51 1.63
C ILE A 103 -7.57 15.21 1.74
N VAL A 104 -8.16 14.93 2.90
CA VAL A 104 -9.07 13.78 3.05
C VAL A 104 -10.39 14.12 2.37
N THR A 105 -10.72 13.38 1.31
CA THR A 105 -11.93 13.60 0.51
C THR A 105 -13.05 12.61 0.83
N ASP A 106 -12.69 11.48 1.45
CA ASP A 106 -13.64 10.47 1.92
C ASP A 106 -13.00 9.60 3.00
N PHE A 107 -13.82 8.96 3.84
CA PHE A 107 -13.36 8.16 4.97
C PHE A 107 -14.32 7.02 5.28
N GLU A 108 -13.76 5.83 5.56
CA GLU A 108 -14.50 4.65 6.03
C GLU A 108 -13.73 3.94 7.14
N GLU A 109 -14.44 3.46 8.16
CA GLU A 109 -13.86 2.65 9.22
C GLU A 109 -13.65 1.21 8.74
N ALA A 110 -12.51 0.63 9.14
CA ALA A 110 -12.15 -0.76 8.82
C ALA A 110 -11.63 -1.48 10.08
N GLY A 111 -12.51 -1.68 11.05
CA GLY A 111 -12.17 -2.25 12.35
C GLY A 111 -11.26 -1.32 13.16
N PRO A 112 -10.04 -1.78 13.57
CA PRO A 112 -9.14 -0.97 14.38
C PRO A 112 -8.38 0.12 13.60
N VAL A 113 -8.59 0.19 12.28
CA VAL A 113 -7.96 1.18 11.38
C VAL A 113 -9.02 1.89 10.56
N GLY A 114 -8.63 2.95 9.85
CA GLY A 114 -9.49 3.66 8.91
C GLY A 114 -8.92 3.60 7.50
N MET A 115 -9.78 3.81 6.54
CA MET A 115 -9.48 3.98 5.13
C MET A 115 -9.78 5.41 4.73
N ALA A 116 -8.81 6.16 4.23
CA ALA A 116 -8.98 7.53 3.79
C ALA A 116 -8.65 7.68 2.31
N ARG A 117 -9.57 8.24 1.53
CA ARG A 117 -9.25 8.76 0.21
C ARG A 117 -8.70 10.14 0.37
N VAL A 118 -7.64 10.42 -0.34
CA VAL A 118 -6.99 11.72 -0.29
C VAL A 118 -6.82 12.28 -1.70
N GLU A 119 -6.84 13.61 -1.76
CA GLU A 119 -6.43 14.36 -2.94
C GLU A 119 -5.12 15.06 -2.65
N PHE A 120 -4.17 14.93 -3.57
CA PHE A 120 -2.88 15.62 -3.57
C PHE A 120 -2.92 16.78 -4.57
N PRO A 121 -3.47 17.92 -4.19
CA PRO A 121 -3.81 18.97 -5.13
C PRO A 121 -2.61 19.59 -5.84
N LEU A 122 -1.39 19.34 -5.35
CA LEU A 122 -0.15 19.92 -5.90
C LEU A 122 0.60 18.97 -6.84
N ARG A 123 0.16 17.72 -6.96
CA ARG A 123 0.73 16.79 -7.92
C ARG A 123 0.28 17.17 -9.35
N ALA A 124 1.17 17.04 -10.30
CA ALA A 124 0.86 17.27 -11.71
C ALA A 124 0.00 16.16 -12.31
N THR A 125 0.18 14.93 -11.80
CA THR A 125 -0.54 13.70 -12.15
C THR A 125 -0.76 12.90 -10.87
N ASP A 126 -1.67 11.92 -10.90
CA ASP A 126 -1.97 11.05 -9.74
C ASP A 126 -2.37 11.81 -8.49
N ASN A 127 -3.32 12.71 -8.67
CA ASN A 127 -3.81 13.55 -7.59
C ASN A 127 -4.66 12.79 -6.57
N ALA A 128 -5.18 11.62 -6.90
CA ALA A 128 -5.92 10.76 -5.98
C ALA A 128 -4.98 9.77 -5.31
N GLY A 129 -5.14 9.57 -4.00
CA GLY A 129 -4.40 8.60 -3.20
C GLY A 129 -5.32 7.86 -2.24
N PHE A 130 -4.75 6.83 -1.64
CA PHE A 130 -5.44 6.02 -0.63
C PHE A 130 -4.50 5.74 0.54
N LEU A 131 -4.95 6.08 1.73
CA LEU A 131 -4.19 5.90 2.95
C LEU A 131 -4.93 4.96 3.91
N LEU A 132 -4.17 4.09 4.57
CA LEU A 132 -4.64 3.37 5.75
C LEU A 132 -4.21 4.17 6.97
N VAL A 133 -5.18 4.53 7.82
CA VAL A 133 -4.99 5.52 8.88
C VAL A 133 -5.46 4.97 10.24
N ASN A 134 -5.10 5.69 11.31
CA ASN A 134 -5.47 5.37 12.70
C ASN A 134 -4.86 4.08 13.25
N GLY A 135 -4.01 3.41 12.48
CA GLY A 135 -3.29 2.22 12.92
C GLY A 135 -1.93 2.55 13.58
N ILE A 136 -1.05 1.56 13.55
CA ILE A 136 0.37 1.67 13.89
C ILE A 136 1.17 1.13 12.69
N PRO A 137 1.83 1.99 11.91
CA PRO A 137 1.89 3.45 12.02
C PRO A 137 0.54 4.14 11.78
N LYS A 138 0.45 5.41 12.20
CA LYS A 138 -0.80 6.20 12.12
C LYS A 138 -1.27 6.47 10.69
N VAL A 139 -0.35 6.48 9.73
CA VAL A 139 -0.60 6.65 8.31
C VAL A 139 0.26 5.66 7.56
N LEU A 140 -0.35 4.90 6.67
CA LEU A 140 0.31 4.04 5.69
C LEU A 140 -0.15 4.45 4.30
N ASP A 141 0.79 4.86 3.47
CA ASP A 141 0.55 5.12 2.05
C ASP A 141 0.61 3.79 1.30
N VAL A 142 -0.53 3.37 0.78
CA VAL A 142 -0.62 2.11 0.03
C VAL A 142 -0.04 2.22 -1.38
N ASP A 143 0.23 3.43 -1.86
CA ASP A 143 0.90 3.66 -3.14
C ASP A 143 2.43 3.55 -3.00
N ASN A 144 2.94 3.53 -1.76
CA ASN A 144 4.33 3.16 -1.49
C ASN A 144 4.51 1.63 -1.64
N LEU A 145 4.98 1.21 -2.81
CA LEU A 145 5.17 -0.20 -3.16
C LEU A 145 6.26 -0.91 -2.34
N ASP A 146 7.08 -0.19 -1.56
CA ASP A 146 8.07 -0.80 -0.66
C ASP A 146 7.40 -1.63 0.44
N HIS A 147 6.15 -1.33 0.77
CA HIS A 147 5.35 -2.13 1.71
C HIS A 147 4.73 -3.38 1.07
N VAL A 148 4.76 -3.50 -0.25
CA VAL A 148 4.11 -4.59 -0.99
C VAL A 148 5.09 -5.74 -1.19
N ASN A 149 4.91 -6.84 -0.44
CA ASN A 149 5.72 -8.05 -0.61
C ASN A 149 5.28 -8.82 -1.86
N ARG A 150 5.99 -8.61 -2.97
CA ARG A 150 5.72 -9.23 -4.28
C ARG A 150 6.27 -10.64 -4.42
N GLY A 151 7.16 -11.11 -3.53
CA GLY A 151 7.87 -12.38 -3.70
C GLY A 151 6.96 -13.57 -3.96
N ALA A 152 5.81 -13.65 -3.27
CA ALA A 152 4.83 -14.71 -3.50
C ALA A 152 4.11 -14.60 -4.84
N MET A 153 3.87 -13.38 -5.35
CA MET A 153 3.29 -13.14 -6.67
C MET A 153 4.29 -13.49 -7.78
N ASP A 154 5.53 -13.04 -7.62
CA ASP A 154 6.57 -13.14 -8.65
C ASP A 154 6.85 -14.59 -9.07
N VAL A 155 6.64 -15.57 -8.20
CA VAL A 155 6.82 -17.00 -8.47
C VAL A 155 5.56 -17.69 -8.99
N THR A 156 4.43 -17.00 -9.11
CA THR A 156 3.19 -17.64 -9.60
C THR A 156 3.24 -17.92 -11.11
N PRO A 157 2.70 -19.06 -11.57
CA PRO A 157 2.61 -19.35 -13.01
C PRO A 157 1.87 -18.26 -13.79
N GLN A 158 0.85 -17.66 -13.18
CA GLN A 158 0.05 -16.59 -13.79
C GLN A 158 0.92 -15.34 -14.06
N PHE A 159 1.67 -14.87 -13.07
CA PHE A 159 2.52 -13.70 -13.25
C PHE A 159 3.70 -13.99 -14.17
N GLN A 160 4.27 -15.20 -14.09
CA GLN A 160 5.32 -15.63 -15.01
C GLN A 160 4.83 -15.66 -16.48
N ALA A 161 3.60 -16.11 -16.74
CA ALA A 161 3.00 -16.04 -18.06
C ALA A 161 2.82 -14.59 -18.56
N VAL A 162 2.45 -13.66 -17.65
CA VAL A 162 2.40 -12.22 -17.96
C VAL A 162 3.80 -11.71 -18.33
N LYS A 163 4.83 -12.03 -17.54
CA LYS A 163 6.23 -11.62 -17.78
C LYS A 163 6.81 -12.17 -19.08
N GLN A 164 6.44 -13.39 -19.46
CA GLN A 164 6.86 -13.98 -20.77
C GLN A 164 6.31 -13.17 -21.95
N ARG A 165 5.06 -12.70 -21.85
CA ARG A 165 4.42 -11.92 -22.90
C ARG A 165 4.77 -10.43 -22.86
N TYR A 166 4.97 -9.90 -21.65
CA TYR A 166 5.25 -8.50 -21.35
C TYR A 166 6.44 -8.42 -20.39
N PRO A 167 7.68 -8.47 -20.91
CA PRO A 167 8.88 -8.53 -20.05
C PRO A 167 9.04 -7.33 -19.10
N ALA A 168 8.54 -6.15 -19.49
CA ALA A 168 8.55 -4.95 -18.68
C ALA A 168 7.41 -4.87 -17.66
N ALA A 169 6.45 -5.83 -17.68
CA ALA A 169 5.30 -5.81 -16.79
C ALA A 169 5.69 -5.68 -15.31
N ASN A 170 5.05 -4.77 -14.60
CA ASN A 170 5.30 -4.54 -13.18
C ASN A 170 4.02 -4.07 -12.48
N VAL A 171 3.98 -4.23 -11.15
CA VAL A 171 2.92 -3.68 -10.29
C VAL A 171 3.10 -2.17 -10.19
N TRP A 172 2.00 -1.44 -10.28
CA TRP A 172 1.96 0.02 -10.20
C TRP A 172 0.97 0.46 -9.12
N PRO A 173 1.13 1.67 -8.56
CA PRO A 173 0.09 2.29 -7.74
C PRO A 173 -1.25 2.27 -8.47
N SER A 174 -2.32 2.02 -7.73
CA SER A 174 -3.65 1.92 -8.32
C SER A 174 -4.23 3.30 -8.58
N ASP A 175 -4.95 3.49 -9.68
CA ASP A 175 -5.86 4.62 -9.79
C ASP A 175 -6.98 4.47 -8.75
N ARG A 176 -7.01 5.37 -7.79
CA ARG A 176 -7.91 5.35 -6.64
C ARG A 176 -9.07 6.33 -6.74
N SER A 177 -9.27 6.90 -7.92
CA SER A 177 -10.40 7.78 -8.20
C SER A 177 -11.76 7.07 -8.15
N GLY A 178 -11.76 5.73 -8.17
CA GLY A 178 -12.96 4.90 -8.13
C GLY A 178 -13.78 5.06 -6.85
N SER A 179 -15.12 4.91 -6.98
CA SER A 179 -16.06 5.02 -5.86
C SER A 179 -16.10 3.81 -4.92
N VAL A 180 -15.49 2.69 -5.34
CA VAL A 180 -15.55 1.44 -4.57
C VAL A 180 -14.44 1.42 -3.53
N TRP A 181 -14.81 1.15 -2.26
CA TRP A 181 -13.88 0.92 -1.19
C TRP A 181 -13.21 -0.47 -1.32
N PRO A 182 -11.96 -0.62 -0.83
CA PRO A 182 -11.34 -1.93 -0.70
C PRO A 182 -12.17 -2.88 0.16
N GLU A 183 -12.12 -4.17 -0.15
CA GLU A 183 -12.79 -5.19 0.65
C GLU A 183 -12.10 -5.34 2.00
N VAL A 184 -12.88 -5.35 3.08
CA VAL A 184 -12.40 -5.56 4.45
C VAL A 184 -12.77 -6.96 4.91
N LYS A 185 -11.79 -7.73 5.38
CA LYS A 185 -11.96 -9.12 5.85
C LYS A 185 -11.46 -9.27 7.27
N PRO A 186 -12.21 -9.92 8.18
CA PRO A 186 -11.69 -10.28 9.48
C PRO A 186 -10.61 -11.37 9.35
N LEU A 187 -9.59 -11.29 10.20
CA LEU A 187 -8.59 -12.34 10.36
C LEU A 187 -8.94 -13.25 11.56
N PRO A 188 -8.50 -14.52 11.54
CA PRO A 188 -8.84 -15.49 12.60
C PRO A 188 -8.35 -15.09 14.00
N ASP A 189 -7.31 -14.28 14.10
CA ASP A 189 -6.71 -13.75 15.33
C ASP A 189 -7.37 -12.46 15.84
N GLY A 190 -8.50 -12.08 15.26
CA GLY A 190 -9.20 -10.83 15.58
C GLY A 190 -8.67 -9.60 14.86
N GLY A 191 -7.66 -9.77 14.02
CA GLY A 191 -7.14 -8.71 13.16
C GLY A 191 -8.02 -8.42 11.96
N THR A 192 -7.54 -7.51 11.10
CA THR A 192 -8.25 -7.06 9.91
C THR A 192 -7.34 -7.12 8.68
N ARG A 193 -7.87 -7.60 7.56
CA ARG A 193 -7.24 -7.53 6.24
C ARG A 193 -7.98 -6.57 5.34
N ILE A 194 -7.27 -5.63 4.76
CA ILE A 194 -7.80 -4.72 3.73
C ILE A 194 -7.21 -5.15 2.39
N VAL A 195 -8.09 -5.53 1.44
CA VAL A 195 -7.68 -6.07 0.14
C VAL A 195 -7.60 -4.96 -0.89
N ILE A 196 -6.40 -4.73 -1.40
CA ILE A 196 -6.12 -3.66 -2.35
C ILE A 196 -5.65 -4.24 -3.68
N GLY A 197 -6.27 -3.77 -4.77
CA GLY A 197 -5.89 -4.11 -6.13
C GLY A 197 -4.84 -3.16 -6.69
N TYR A 198 -3.86 -3.72 -7.38
CA TYR A 198 -2.80 -2.98 -8.06
C TYR A 198 -2.76 -3.38 -9.53
N PRO A 199 -2.83 -2.44 -10.46
CA PRO A 199 -2.68 -2.75 -11.87
C PRO A 199 -1.28 -3.30 -12.16
N ILE A 200 -1.22 -4.23 -13.08
CA ILE A 200 0.04 -4.67 -13.68
C ILE A 200 0.11 -3.98 -15.05
N LEU A 201 1.09 -3.09 -15.22
CA LEU A 201 1.29 -2.32 -16.44
C LEU A 201 2.56 -2.75 -17.15
N ASP A 202 2.59 -2.63 -18.48
CA ASP A 202 3.74 -2.98 -19.31
C ASP A 202 4.80 -1.87 -19.34
N GLY A 203 5.50 -1.70 -18.23
CA GLY A 203 6.73 -0.90 -18.12
C GLY A 203 6.55 0.58 -17.78
N CYS A 204 5.37 1.19 -17.95
CA CYS A 204 5.11 2.57 -17.55
C CYS A 204 3.66 2.80 -17.12
N GLN A 205 3.43 3.92 -16.41
CA GLN A 205 2.12 4.27 -15.84
C GLN A 205 1.01 4.45 -16.88
N THR A 206 1.33 4.94 -18.06
CA THR A 206 0.39 5.11 -19.19
C THR A 206 0.43 3.96 -20.18
N CYS A 207 1.22 2.91 -19.87
CA CYS A 207 1.36 1.74 -20.73
C CYS A 207 0.14 0.80 -20.60
N ALA A 208 0.14 -0.27 -21.42
CA ALA A 208 -0.94 -1.22 -21.46
C ALA A 208 -1.19 -1.88 -20.08
N HIS A 209 -2.44 -1.93 -19.67
CA HIS A 209 -2.89 -2.70 -18.52
C HIS A 209 -2.94 -4.19 -18.90
N VAL A 210 -2.06 -4.98 -18.29
CA VAL A 210 -1.83 -6.39 -18.65
C VAL A 210 -2.29 -7.36 -17.57
N GLY A 211 -2.72 -6.86 -16.40
CA GLY A 211 -3.22 -7.68 -15.31
C GLY A 211 -3.57 -6.89 -14.06
N LEU A 212 -4.00 -7.62 -13.04
CA LEU A 212 -4.32 -7.10 -11.71
C LEU A 212 -3.65 -8.01 -10.67
N ALA A 213 -3.02 -7.40 -9.67
CA ALA A 213 -2.54 -8.09 -8.47
C ALA A 213 -3.37 -7.66 -7.26
N LEU A 214 -3.74 -8.59 -6.39
CA LEU A 214 -4.41 -8.29 -5.14
C LEU A 214 -3.46 -8.52 -3.97
N PHE A 215 -3.40 -7.54 -3.07
CA PHE A 215 -2.64 -7.67 -1.82
C PHE A 215 -3.54 -7.35 -0.63
N GLY A 216 -3.53 -8.24 0.37
CA GLY A 216 -4.12 -7.99 1.67
C GLY A 216 -3.13 -7.24 2.55
N TRP A 217 -3.56 -6.14 3.13
CA TRP A 217 -2.84 -5.38 4.15
C TRP A 217 -3.36 -5.84 5.50
N ASP A 218 -2.52 -6.57 6.24
CA ASP A 218 -2.91 -7.24 7.47
C ASP A 218 -2.56 -6.39 8.68
N PHE A 219 -3.55 -6.18 9.54
CA PHE A 219 -3.43 -5.49 10.82
C PHE A 219 -3.84 -6.45 11.94
N ASP A 220 -3.16 -6.39 13.08
CA ASP A 220 -3.59 -7.10 14.28
C ASP A 220 -4.82 -6.45 14.93
N ALA A 221 -5.35 -7.06 15.99
CA ALA A 221 -6.53 -6.58 16.71
C ALA A 221 -6.36 -5.17 17.31
N ASN A 222 -5.13 -4.68 17.46
CA ASN A 222 -4.81 -3.36 17.98
C ASN A 222 -4.54 -2.33 16.85
N GLY A 223 -4.75 -2.71 15.59
CA GLY A 223 -4.49 -1.86 14.44
C GLY A 223 -3.02 -1.69 14.08
N LYS A 224 -2.12 -2.55 14.60
CA LYS A 224 -0.72 -2.56 14.19
C LYS A 224 -0.58 -3.27 12.84
N PHE A 225 0.04 -2.61 11.87
CA PHE A 225 0.38 -3.22 10.60
C PHE A 225 1.36 -4.38 10.80
N VAL A 226 1.03 -5.54 10.23
CA VAL A 226 1.82 -6.77 10.34
C VAL A 226 2.61 -7.04 9.07
N LYS A 227 1.91 -7.07 7.93
CA LYS A 227 2.50 -7.40 6.63
C LYS A 227 1.53 -7.14 5.48
N THR A 228 2.05 -7.20 4.25
CA THR A 228 1.22 -7.45 3.07
C THR A 228 1.25 -8.92 2.67
N THR A 229 0.13 -9.41 2.15
CA THR A 229 -0.04 -10.80 1.71
C THR A 229 -0.60 -10.82 0.28
N TYR A 230 0.10 -11.45 -0.65
CA TYR A 230 -0.43 -11.65 -2.00
C TYR A 230 -1.66 -12.56 -1.97
N ILE A 231 -2.72 -12.16 -2.68
CA ILE A 231 -3.96 -12.92 -2.81
C ILE A 231 -4.08 -13.40 -4.26
N PRO A 232 -3.95 -14.72 -4.51
CA PRO A 232 -4.08 -15.26 -5.84
C PRO A 232 -5.48 -15.02 -6.42
N ILE A 233 -5.56 -14.50 -7.64
CA ILE A 233 -6.81 -14.43 -8.38
C ILE A 233 -7.03 -15.79 -9.03
N PRO A 234 -8.14 -16.49 -8.76
CA PRO A 234 -8.40 -17.75 -9.41
C PRO A 234 -8.48 -17.56 -10.93
N PRO A 235 -7.99 -18.52 -11.72
CA PRO A 235 -8.16 -18.44 -13.17
C PRO A 235 -9.65 -18.36 -13.51
N PRO A 236 -10.00 -17.65 -14.58
CA PRO A 236 -11.40 -17.60 -15.01
C PRO A 236 -11.90 -19.03 -15.24
N PRO A 237 -13.15 -19.31 -14.89
CA PRO A 237 -13.73 -20.63 -15.11
C PRO A 237 -13.54 -21.00 -16.60
N LYS A 238 -13.09 -22.23 -16.85
CA LYS A 238 -12.98 -22.70 -18.23
C LYS A 238 -14.33 -22.51 -18.90
N LYS A 239 -14.36 -21.76 -20.01
CA LYS A 239 -15.56 -21.69 -20.83
C LYS A 239 -15.90 -23.15 -21.21
N LEU A 240 -17.04 -23.64 -20.71
CA LEU A 240 -17.57 -24.93 -21.11
C LEU A 240 -17.73 -24.90 -22.63
N ARG A 241 -17.21 -25.92 -23.31
CA ARG A 241 -17.48 -26.08 -24.74
C ARG A 241 -19.00 -26.26 -24.89
N GLN A 242 -19.55 -25.74 -25.98
CA GLN A 242 -20.95 -25.87 -26.26
C GLN A 242 -21.33 -27.38 -26.27
N GLY A 243 -22.14 -27.81 -25.27
CA GLY A 243 -22.47 -29.24 -25.06
C GLY A 243 -21.79 -29.90 -23.84
N GLU A 244 -20.86 -29.25 -23.18
CA GLU A 244 -20.24 -29.76 -21.97
C GLU A 244 -21.12 -29.45 -20.76
N VAL A 245 -21.59 -30.50 -20.05
CA VAL A 245 -22.38 -30.35 -18.83
C VAL A 245 -21.44 -29.91 -17.70
N PRO A 246 -21.81 -28.87 -16.91
CA PRO A 246 -21.02 -28.49 -15.77
C PRO A 246 -20.83 -29.68 -14.80
N PRO A 247 -19.65 -29.86 -14.21
CA PRO A 247 -19.48 -30.87 -13.17
C PRO A 247 -20.48 -30.62 -12.04
N THR A 248 -21.23 -31.63 -11.67
CA THR A 248 -22.16 -31.56 -10.55
C THR A 248 -21.40 -31.15 -9.29
N PRO A 249 -21.87 -30.15 -8.52
CA PRO A 249 -21.20 -29.78 -7.27
C PRO A 249 -21.14 -30.98 -6.33
N THR A 250 -19.96 -31.44 -5.98
CA THR A 250 -19.71 -32.53 -5.04
C THR A 250 -19.73 -32.09 -3.57
N GLY A 251 -20.40 -31.00 -3.25
CA GLY A 251 -20.60 -30.54 -1.88
C GLY A 251 -21.94 -30.99 -1.29
N PRO A 252 -22.06 -31.13 0.04
CA PRO A 252 -23.34 -31.36 0.68
C PRO A 252 -24.30 -30.22 0.31
N ALA A 253 -25.55 -30.57 -0.01
CA ALA A 253 -26.57 -29.60 -0.32
C ALA A 253 -26.70 -28.58 0.83
N PRO A 254 -26.86 -27.28 0.53
CA PRO A 254 -27.09 -26.29 1.58
C PRO A 254 -28.35 -26.70 2.35
N PRO A 255 -28.40 -26.52 3.69
CA PRO A 255 -29.57 -26.83 4.48
C PRO A 255 -30.77 -26.05 3.94
N SER A 256 -31.88 -26.76 3.72
CA SER A 256 -33.13 -26.17 3.24
C SER A 256 -33.53 -25.01 4.18
N ALA A 257 -33.81 -23.86 3.60
CA ALA A 257 -34.31 -22.72 4.36
C ALA A 257 -35.58 -23.14 5.14
N PRO A 258 -35.70 -22.75 6.43
CA PRO A 258 -36.91 -23.03 7.19
C PRO A 258 -38.12 -22.39 6.49
N GLY A 259 -39.10 -23.21 6.19
CA GLY A 259 -40.33 -22.78 5.54
C GLY A 259 -41.02 -21.68 6.33
N SER A 260 -41.29 -20.56 5.68
CA SER A 260 -42.21 -19.54 6.14
C SER A 260 -43.60 -20.16 6.25
N TYR A 261 -44.03 -20.43 7.48
CA TYR A 261 -45.45 -20.67 7.74
C TYR A 261 -46.20 -19.34 7.70
N LEU A 262 -47.26 -19.32 6.93
CA LEU A 262 -48.28 -18.27 6.83
C LEU A 262 -48.89 -17.94 8.19
#